data_3cf805a87222f46dbf9859b0a99a593c
#
_entry.id   3cf805a87222f46dbf9859b0a99a593c
#
_cell.length_a   1.000
_cell.length_b   1.000
_cell.length_c   1.000
_cell.angle_alpha   90.00
_cell.angle_beta   90.00
_cell.angle_gamma   90.00
#
_symmetry.space_group_name_H-M   'P 1'
#
loop_
_entity.id
_entity.type
_entity.pdbx_description
1 polymer ?
#
loop_
_entity_poly.entity_id
_entity_poly.type
_entity_poly.pdbx_seq_one_letter_code
_entity_poly.pdbx_strand_id
1 'polypeptide(L)'
;MREEIRKKLFNISNDESDNIKNSRKVTKVSREAYAKSNSEIMIKSEYFLKNRKVYISKHSRFADFPAHSHNFLEMNYMLSGSVTQTIDGNTEILHTGDILLMSKSTVHFVNAPGSADLLINLMFPVENIDFESLETIMSKNSY
;
A
#
# COMPACT_ATOMS: atom_id res chain seq x y z
N MET A 1 12.07 -15.79 -7.30
CA MET A 1 11.64 -15.77 -5.86
C MET A 1 11.69 -17.19 -5.33
N ARG A 2 12.25 -17.38 -4.14
CA ARG A 2 12.33 -18.73 -3.52
C ARG A 2 10.92 -19.25 -3.25
N GLU A 3 10.67 -20.54 -3.55
CA GLU A 3 9.34 -21.16 -3.41
C GLU A 3 8.78 -21.06 -1.97
N GLU A 4 9.63 -21.16 -0.98
CA GLU A 4 9.25 -21.02 0.43
C GLU A 4 8.72 -19.61 0.76
N ILE A 5 9.38 -18.56 0.23
CA ILE A 5 8.94 -17.18 0.40
C ILE A 5 7.61 -16.97 -0.32
N ARG A 6 7.49 -17.51 -1.53
CA ARG A 6 6.25 -17.47 -2.29
C ARG A 6 5.08 -18.06 -1.50
N LYS A 7 5.25 -19.26 -0.97
CA LYS A 7 4.22 -19.91 -0.14
C LYS A 7 3.81 -19.05 1.06
N LYS A 8 4.77 -18.46 1.76
CA LYS A 8 4.47 -17.57 2.90
C LYS A 8 3.68 -16.34 2.49
N LEU A 9 4.01 -15.72 1.35
CA LEU A 9 3.31 -14.52 0.86
C LEU A 9 1.88 -14.82 0.40
N PHE A 10 1.65 -15.99 -0.21
CA PHE A 10 0.31 -16.40 -0.65
C PHE A 10 -0.56 -16.98 0.47
N ASN A 11 0.02 -17.34 1.61
CA ASN A 11 -0.77 -17.77 2.76
C ASN A 11 -1.77 -16.68 3.17
N ILE A 12 -2.99 -17.11 3.50
CA ILE A 12 -4.04 -16.21 3.97
C ILE A 12 -3.71 -15.78 5.40
N SER A 13 -3.59 -14.48 5.62
CA SER A 13 -3.40 -13.90 6.95
C SER A 13 -4.74 -13.87 7.73
N ASN A 14 -4.66 -13.59 9.03
CA ASN A 14 -5.87 -13.44 9.86
C ASN A 14 -6.76 -12.32 9.33
N ASP A 15 -6.20 -11.18 8.94
CA ASP A 15 -6.94 -10.05 8.38
C ASP A 15 -7.62 -10.43 7.06
N GLU A 16 -6.93 -11.17 6.20
CA GLU A 16 -7.50 -11.66 4.94
C GLU A 16 -8.62 -12.66 5.18
N SER A 17 -8.49 -13.52 6.19
CA SER A 17 -9.56 -14.44 6.60
C SER A 17 -10.80 -13.68 7.10
N ASP A 18 -10.60 -12.61 7.86
CA ASP A 18 -11.67 -11.73 8.32
C ASP A 18 -12.34 -11.01 7.15
N ASN A 19 -11.56 -10.53 6.18
CA ASN A 19 -12.08 -9.91 4.96
C ASN A 19 -12.99 -10.85 4.16
N ILE A 20 -12.60 -12.12 4.04
CA ILE A 20 -13.39 -13.15 3.36
C ILE A 20 -14.73 -13.38 4.11
N LYS A 21 -14.68 -13.50 5.44
CA LYS A 21 -15.87 -13.73 6.28
C LYS A 21 -16.85 -12.57 6.27
N ASN A 22 -16.33 -11.33 6.19
CA ASN A 22 -17.14 -10.11 6.27
C ASN A 22 -17.58 -9.58 4.90
N SER A 23 -17.69 -10.44 3.90
CA SER A 23 -18.19 -10.08 2.57
C SER A 23 -17.37 -8.98 1.88
N ARG A 24 -16.05 -9.01 2.07
CA ARG A 24 -15.07 -8.12 1.41
C ARG A 24 -15.14 -6.65 1.84
N LYS A 25 -15.73 -6.35 2.97
CA LYS A 25 -15.63 -5.00 3.56
C LYS A 25 -14.42 -4.94 4.48
N VAL A 26 -13.59 -3.92 4.35
CA VAL A 26 -12.48 -3.69 5.28
C VAL A 26 -13.05 -3.45 6.67
N THR A 27 -12.79 -4.37 7.57
CA THR A 27 -13.36 -4.36 8.90
C THR A 27 -12.45 -3.74 9.95
N LYS A 28 -11.16 -3.61 9.67
CA LYS A 28 -10.20 -3.15 10.67
C LYS A 28 -9.07 -2.32 10.08
N VAL A 29 -9.34 -1.06 9.82
CA VAL A 29 -8.27 -0.08 9.96
C VAL A 29 -8.18 0.24 11.45
N SER A 30 -7.09 -0.10 12.10
CA SER A 30 -6.91 0.21 13.54
C SER A 30 -7.14 1.70 13.78
N ARG A 31 -8.02 2.04 14.71
CA ARG A 31 -8.31 3.45 15.04
C ARG A 31 -7.05 4.22 15.46
N GLU A 32 -6.04 3.52 15.94
CA GLU A 32 -4.76 4.08 16.37
C GLU A 32 -3.87 4.47 15.19
N ALA A 33 -4.05 3.81 14.03
CA ALA A 33 -3.23 4.02 12.84
C ALA A 33 -3.68 5.25 12.03
N TYR A 34 -4.89 5.77 12.23
CA TYR A 34 -5.40 6.88 11.44
C TYR A 34 -5.99 8.01 12.30
N ALA A 35 -5.90 9.24 11.75
CA ALA A 35 -6.67 10.38 12.23
C ALA A 35 -7.87 10.58 11.29
N LYS A 36 -9.06 10.78 11.86
CA LYS A 36 -10.21 11.27 11.13
C LYS A 36 -10.28 12.78 11.25
N SER A 37 -10.17 13.46 10.12
CA SER A 37 -10.45 14.90 10.03
C SER A 37 -11.44 15.09 8.89
N ASN A 38 -12.61 15.69 9.17
CA ASN A 38 -13.62 16.05 8.17
C ASN A 38 -14.01 14.90 7.21
N SER A 39 -14.27 13.70 7.74
CA SER A 39 -14.58 12.47 6.99
C SER A 39 -13.44 11.86 6.15
N GLU A 40 -12.25 12.41 6.17
CA GLU A 40 -11.09 11.84 5.49
C GLU A 40 -10.26 10.97 6.46
N ILE A 41 -9.80 9.82 5.95
CA ILE A 41 -8.91 8.92 6.67
C ILE A 41 -7.47 9.30 6.31
N MET A 42 -6.65 9.67 7.30
CA MET A 42 -5.21 9.86 7.14
C MET A 42 -4.43 8.87 8.01
N ILE A 43 -3.59 8.07 7.37
CA ILE A 43 -2.72 7.11 8.04
C ILE A 43 -1.45 7.81 8.53
N LYS A 44 -1.10 7.56 9.78
CA LYS A 44 0.03 8.22 10.46
C LYS A 44 1.29 7.38 10.42
N SER A 45 2.40 8.00 10.06
CA SER A 45 3.73 7.36 10.02
C SER A 45 4.18 6.81 11.38
N GLU A 46 3.85 7.49 12.47
CA GLU A 46 4.26 7.12 13.83
C GLU A 46 3.75 5.74 14.22
N TYR A 47 2.62 5.32 13.69
CA TYR A 47 2.07 3.99 13.96
C TYR A 47 2.90 2.86 13.33
N PHE A 48 3.33 3.04 12.09
CA PHE A 48 4.03 2.00 11.33
C PHE A 48 5.55 2.11 11.44
N LEU A 49 6.09 3.31 11.43
CA LEU A 49 7.52 3.51 11.33
C LEU A 49 8.23 3.40 12.68
N LYS A 50 7.66 3.85 13.79
CA LYS A 50 8.17 3.65 15.18
C LYS A 50 9.71 3.70 15.26
N ASN A 51 10.34 4.75 14.76
CA ASN A 51 11.81 4.89 14.63
C ASN A 51 12.47 3.99 13.55
N ARG A 52 11.70 3.36 12.70
CA ARG A 52 12.21 2.62 11.53
C ARG A 52 12.41 3.55 10.35
N LYS A 53 13.40 3.26 9.52
CA LYS A 53 13.64 4.01 8.26
C LYS A 53 12.71 3.56 7.14
N VAL A 54 12.27 2.33 7.16
CA VAL A 54 11.36 1.74 6.18
C VAL A 54 10.46 0.73 6.87
N TYR A 55 9.20 0.71 6.46
CA TYR A 55 8.27 -0.34 6.83
C TYR A 55 7.78 -1.04 5.56
N ILE A 56 7.86 -2.37 5.53
CA ILE A 56 7.43 -3.19 4.39
C ILE A 56 6.31 -4.10 4.85
N SER A 57 5.22 -4.11 4.11
CA SER A 57 4.07 -4.98 4.39
C SER A 57 3.43 -5.52 3.11
N LYS A 58 2.79 -6.66 3.23
CA LYS A 58 1.86 -7.15 2.22
C LYS A 58 0.53 -6.42 2.40
N HIS A 59 -0.03 -5.86 1.32
CA HIS A 59 -1.38 -5.32 1.33
C HIS A 59 -2.40 -6.45 1.54
N SER A 60 -3.37 -6.24 2.42
CA SER A 60 -4.40 -7.23 2.73
C SER A 60 -5.33 -7.45 1.54
N ARG A 61 -5.55 -8.70 1.18
CA ARG A 61 -6.39 -9.10 0.05
C ARG A 61 -7.86 -9.28 0.44
N PHE A 62 -8.71 -9.45 -0.56
CA PHE A 62 -10.13 -9.81 -0.45
C PHE A 62 -11.06 -8.73 0.09
N ALA A 63 -10.59 -7.51 0.24
CA ALA A 63 -11.43 -6.37 0.60
C ALA A 63 -10.90 -5.08 -0.02
N ASP A 64 -11.81 -4.17 -0.32
CA ASP A 64 -11.46 -2.82 -0.71
C ASP A 64 -10.81 -2.09 0.47
N PHE A 65 -9.77 -1.34 0.22
CA PHE A 65 -9.23 -0.41 1.20
C PHE A 65 -9.78 0.99 0.91
N PRO A 66 -10.49 1.61 1.86
CA PRO A 66 -11.19 2.87 1.61
C PRO A 66 -10.24 4.01 1.25
N ALA A 67 -10.79 5.04 0.61
CA ALA A 67 -10.04 6.23 0.27
C ALA A 67 -9.36 6.82 1.50
N HIS A 68 -8.06 7.01 1.42
CA HIS A 68 -7.22 7.50 2.50
C HIS A 68 -6.02 8.25 1.95
N SER A 69 -5.43 9.05 2.80
CA SER A 69 -4.12 9.68 2.59
C SER A 69 -3.14 9.24 3.68
N HIS A 70 -1.90 9.65 3.58
CA HIS A 70 -0.86 9.37 4.56
C HIS A 70 0.13 10.53 4.65
N ASN A 71 0.84 10.64 5.78
CA ASN A 71 1.84 11.68 6.01
C ASN A 71 3.28 11.21 5.75
N PHE A 72 3.43 10.15 4.98
CA PHE A 72 4.69 9.55 4.57
C PHE A 72 4.69 9.28 3.07
N LEU A 73 5.82 8.90 2.51
CA LEU A 73 5.91 8.39 1.15
C LEU A 73 5.56 6.91 1.14
N GLU A 74 4.74 6.51 0.18
CA GLU A 74 4.40 5.11 -0.03
C GLU A 74 4.80 4.68 -1.43
N MET A 75 5.48 3.55 -1.51
CA MET A 75 5.74 2.85 -2.75
C MET A 75 4.94 1.56 -2.77
N ASN A 76 4.15 1.36 -3.80
CA ASN A 76 3.51 0.08 -4.08
C ASN A 76 4.30 -0.68 -5.14
N TYR A 77 4.60 -1.93 -4.87
CA TYR A 77 5.20 -2.85 -5.83
C TYR A 77 4.26 -4.02 -6.10
N MET A 78 3.87 -4.18 -7.35
CA MET A 78 3.00 -5.29 -7.73
C MET A 78 3.84 -6.54 -7.97
N LEU A 79 3.93 -7.40 -6.97
CA LEU A 79 4.76 -8.60 -7.00
C LEU A 79 4.13 -9.72 -7.85
N SER A 80 2.79 -9.83 -7.86
CA SER A 80 2.05 -10.83 -8.62
C SER A 80 0.63 -10.33 -8.90
N GLY A 81 0.10 -10.66 -10.08
CA GLY A 81 -1.27 -10.34 -10.48
C GLY A 81 -1.44 -8.89 -10.92
N SER A 82 -2.57 -8.31 -10.53
CA SER A 82 -2.89 -6.91 -10.82
C SER A 82 -3.80 -6.31 -9.76
N VAL A 83 -3.75 -5.00 -9.59
CA VAL A 83 -4.64 -4.27 -8.69
C VAL A 83 -5.08 -2.95 -9.33
N THR A 84 -6.35 -2.61 -9.17
CA THR A 84 -6.89 -1.31 -9.56
C THR A 84 -6.87 -0.38 -8.36
N GLN A 85 -6.38 0.84 -8.57
CA GLN A 85 -6.40 1.90 -7.58
C GLN A 85 -7.02 3.17 -8.18
N THR A 86 -7.71 3.94 -7.35
CA THR A 86 -8.10 5.32 -7.70
C THR A 86 -7.18 6.26 -6.94
N ILE A 87 -6.44 7.10 -7.66
CA ILE A 87 -5.39 7.97 -7.11
C ILE A 87 -5.71 9.40 -7.52
N ASP A 88 -6.01 10.25 -6.53
CA ASP A 88 -6.44 11.64 -6.75
C ASP A 88 -7.55 11.75 -7.82
N GLY A 89 -8.50 10.80 -7.80
CA GLY A 89 -9.62 10.72 -8.73
C GLY A 89 -9.35 10.02 -10.07
N ASN A 90 -8.10 9.61 -10.33
CA ASN A 90 -7.73 8.89 -11.55
C ASN A 90 -7.62 7.39 -11.28
N THR A 91 -8.12 6.58 -12.19
CA THR A 91 -8.03 5.12 -12.09
C THR A 91 -6.74 4.63 -12.74
N GLU A 92 -5.97 3.88 -11.97
CA GLU A 92 -4.71 3.25 -12.39
C GLU A 92 -4.78 1.74 -12.16
N ILE A 93 -4.21 0.97 -13.06
CA ILE A 93 -4.08 -0.48 -12.92
C ILE A 93 -2.60 -0.84 -12.87
N LEU A 94 -2.18 -1.42 -11.75
CA LEU A 94 -0.83 -1.95 -11.60
C LEU A 94 -0.82 -3.42 -11.99
N HIS A 95 0.14 -3.81 -12.83
CA HIS A 95 0.40 -5.19 -13.21
C HIS A 95 1.71 -5.68 -12.59
N THR A 96 1.91 -6.97 -12.57
CA THR A 96 3.15 -7.58 -12.06
C THR A 96 4.40 -6.87 -12.59
N GLY A 97 5.24 -6.41 -11.68
CA GLY A 97 6.47 -5.65 -11.96
C GLY A 97 6.32 -4.14 -11.89
N ASP A 98 5.10 -3.62 -11.88
CA ASP A 98 4.87 -2.18 -11.79
C ASP A 98 5.19 -1.64 -10.39
N ILE A 99 5.68 -0.41 -10.38
CA ILE A 99 5.97 0.37 -9.18
C ILE A 99 5.19 1.68 -9.26
N LEU A 100 4.47 1.98 -8.20
CA LEU A 100 3.78 3.26 -8.00
C LEU A 100 4.36 3.95 -6.79
N LEU A 101 4.86 5.17 -6.96
CA LEU A 101 5.32 6.01 -5.85
C LEU A 101 4.31 7.12 -5.60
N MET A 102 3.85 7.22 -4.37
CA MET A 102 2.88 8.23 -3.93
C MET A 102 3.50 9.16 -2.91
N SER A 103 3.33 10.46 -3.14
CA SER A 103 3.74 11.50 -2.19
C SER A 103 2.82 11.53 -0.96
N LYS A 104 3.27 12.22 0.08
CA LYS A 104 2.38 12.52 1.22
C LYS A 104 1.15 13.28 0.73
N SER A 105 0.02 13.06 1.40
CA SER A 105 -1.27 13.69 1.09
C SER A 105 -1.94 13.23 -0.22
N THR A 106 -1.34 12.34 -0.99
CA THR A 106 -2.03 11.67 -2.09
C THR A 106 -3.20 10.86 -1.55
N VAL A 107 -4.38 11.08 -2.09
CA VAL A 107 -5.59 10.32 -1.70
C VAL A 107 -5.75 9.14 -2.63
N HIS A 108 -5.78 7.93 -2.09
CA HIS A 108 -5.98 6.75 -2.89
C HIS A 108 -6.93 5.74 -2.26
N PHE A 109 -7.61 5.00 -3.13
CA PHE A 109 -8.49 3.88 -2.83
C PHE A 109 -7.93 2.65 -3.52
N VAL A 110 -7.92 1.51 -2.85
CA VAL A 110 -7.43 0.26 -3.41
C VAL A 110 -8.59 -0.72 -3.54
N ASN A 111 -8.88 -1.15 -4.77
CA ASN A 111 -9.87 -2.21 -5.00
C ASN A 111 -9.37 -3.54 -4.43
N ALA A 112 -10.29 -4.38 -4.03
CA ALA A 112 -10.00 -5.68 -3.41
C ALA A 112 -9.06 -6.53 -4.29
N PRO A 113 -7.81 -6.79 -3.86
CA PRO A 113 -6.96 -7.75 -4.55
C PRO A 113 -7.51 -9.16 -4.37
N GLY A 114 -7.34 -10.00 -5.37
CA GLY A 114 -7.76 -11.39 -5.36
C GLY A 114 -6.68 -12.36 -4.85
N SER A 115 -6.96 -13.65 -4.96
CA SER A 115 -6.08 -14.71 -4.46
C SER A 115 -4.72 -14.79 -5.16
N ALA A 116 -4.66 -14.37 -6.43
CA ALA A 116 -3.43 -14.35 -7.23
C ALA A 116 -2.64 -13.04 -7.11
N ASP A 117 -3.20 -12.04 -6.44
CA ASP A 117 -2.65 -10.70 -6.37
C ASP A 117 -1.80 -10.51 -5.12
N LEU A 118 -0.60 -9.97 -5.30
CA LEU A 118 0.30 -9.60 -4.21
C LEU A 118 0.82 -8.19 -4.44
N LEU A 119 0.28 -7.26 -3.66
CA LEU A 119 0.73 -5.88 -3.60
C LEU A 119 1.60 -5.71 -2.35
N ILE A 120 2.81 -5.21 -2.52
CA ILE A 120 3.75 -4.92 -1.44
C ILE A 120 3.83 -3.41 -1.24
N ASN A 121 3.61 -2.98 -0.01
CA ASN A 121 3.70 -1.60 0.39
C ASN A 121 5.04 -1.35 1.09
N LEU A 122 5.75 -0.32 0.64
CA LEU A 122 6.93 0.20 1.30
C LEU A 122 6.61 1.63 1.76
N MET A 123 6.80 1.89 3.04
CA MET A 123 6.52 3.18 3.66
C MET A 123 7.82 3.81 4.13
N PHE A 124 8.00 5.10 3.80
CA PHE A 124 9.21 5.85 4.12
C PHE A 124 8.85 7.16 4.82
N PRO A 125 9.51 7.54 5.93
CA PRO A 125 9.36 8.88 6.47
C PRO A 125 9.94 9.90 5.48
N VAL A 126 9.23 11.01 5.29
CA VAL A 126 9.63 12.05 4.32
C VAL A 126 11.02 12.62 4.61
N GLU A 127 11.38 12.72 5.89
CA GLU A 127 12.65 13.29 6.35
C GLU A 127 13.88 12.46 5.94
N ASN A 128 13.71 11.20 5.63
CA ASN A 128 14.81 10.28 5.32
C ASN A 128 15.04 10.09 3.83
N ILE A 129 14.37 10.86 2.98
CA ILE A 129 14.47 10.71 1.53
C ILE A 129 15.29 11.85 0.97
N ASP A 130 16.38 11.48 0.32
CA ASP A 130 17.10 12.34 -0.59
C ASP A 130 16.33 12.43 -1.91
N PHE A 131 15.50 13.48 -2.03
CA PHE A 131 14.69 13.71 -3.21
C PHE A 131 15.53 13.91 -4.47
N GLU A 132 16.72 14.50 -4.37
CA GLU A 132 17.62 14.70 -5.50
C GLU A 132 18.11 13.36 -6.07
N SER A 133 18.50 12.43 -5.20
CA SER A 133 18.84 11.06 -5.60
C SER A 133 17.65 10.32 -6.19
N LEU A 134 16.45 10.50 -5.61
CA LEU A 134 15.23 9.87 -6.10
C LEU A 134 14.84 10.39 -7.49
N GLU A 135 14.87 11.71 -7.70
CA GLU A 135 14.63 12.31 -9.01
C GLU A 135 15.65 11.82 -10.07
N THR A 136 16.91 11.67 -9.69
CA THR A 136 17.96 11.14 -10.57
C THR A 136 17.67 9.70 -11.00
N ILE A 137 17.21 8.86 -10.07
CA ILE A 137 16.82 7.46 -10.37
C ILE A 137 15.58 7.43 -11.25
N MET A 138 14.57 8.22 -10.94
CA MET A 138 13.32 8.27 -11.70
C MET A 138 13.54 8.83 -13.11
N SER A 139 14.35 9.87 -13.27
CA SER A 139 14.65 10.46 -14.59
C SER A 139 15.40 9.50 -15.51
N LYS A 140 16.23 8.61 -14.96
CA LYS A 140 16.93 7.57 -15.73
C LYS A 140 16.02 6.44 -16.17
N ASN A 141 14.89 6.25 -15.50
CA ASN A 141 13.94 5.17 -15.74
C ASN A 141 12.58 5.66 -16.27
N SER A 142 12.44 6.96 -16.53
CA SER A 142 11.26 7.50 -17.18
C SER A 142 11.35 7.21 -18.68
N TYR A 143 10.49 6.36 -19.11
CA TYR A 143 10.26 6.08 -20.51
C TYR A 143 9.30 7.11 -21.09
#